data_47c39d63ea0476e2cb07879f412ca1a6
#
_entry.id   47c39d63ea0476e2cb07879f412ca1a6
#
_cell.length_a   1.000
_cell.length_b   1.000
_cell.length_c   1.000
_cell.angle_alpha   90.00
_cell.angle_beta   90.00
_cell.angle_gamma   90.00
#
_symmetry.space_group_name_H-M   'P 1'
#
loop_
_entity.id
_entity.type
_entity.pdbx_description
1 polymer ?
#
loop_
_entity_poly.entity_id
_entity_poly.type
_entity_poly.pdbx_seq_one_letter_code
_entity_poly.pdbx_strand_id
1 'polypeptide(L)'
;MRTHIALCFVCLVGCSKPDAQKPKETIQAAVSEQTDQCAPAAFDNLLRKYVVNGRVDYARLKAAKTDLVAFDAYLDRVGRCDVSKINGLEHYAFWVNAYNAFNIKGVLDAWPIQNIKAIDGFLDKKQWKVGNALLTLNDMEYKELIPPHKDARAHFAVVCADLGSVPIADRAYTAQNVEATLDQKAREFVKDPRNFSVDIPGKRVRVSMLFSPEWYEKDFLADTRFKGKKAVEYLVPYVDQETAKFLASGDYKVEYIDWDWSLNAAG
;
A
#
# COMPACT_ATOMS: atom_id res chain seq x y z
N MET A 1 -91.18 32.66 -16.81
CA MET A 1 -90.42 31.53 -17.30
C MET A 1 -89.00 32.00 -17.66
N ARG A 2 -88.07 31.88 -16.82
CA ARG A 2 -86.62 32.09 -17.08
C ARG A 2 -85.83 31.03 -16.36
N THR A 3 -85.20 30.16 -17.12
CA THR A 3 -84.37 29.06 -16.73
C THR A 3 -82.95 29.57 -16.36
N HIS A 4 -82.55 29.35 -15.16
CA HIS A 4 -81.16 29.58 -14.74
C HIS A 4 -80.37 28.29 -14.82
N ILE A 5 -79.32 28.27 -15.63
CA ILE A 5 -78.33 27.20 -15.72
C ILE A 5 -77.23 27.54 -14.73
N ALA A 6 -76.98 26.67 -13.76
CA ALA A 6 -75.89 26.78 -12.82
C ALA A 6 -74.65 26.05 -13.40
N LEU A 7 -73.57 26.81 -13.54
CA LEU A 7 -72.27 26.28 -13.99
C LEU A 7 -71.47 25.81 -12.78
N CYS A 8 -71.23 24.49 -12.69
CA CYS A 8 -70.35 23.87 -11.65
C CYS A 8 -68.93 23.98 -12.10
N PHE A 9 -68.10 24.74 -11.35
CA PHE A 9 -66.66 24.76 -11.49
C PHE A 9 -66.05 23.54 -10.71
N VAL A 10 -65.48 22.60 -11.43
CA VAL A 10 -64.68 21.48 -10.81
C VAL A 10 -63.30 22.01 -10.68
N CYS A 11 -62.83 22.24 -9.44
CA CYS A 11 -61.42 22.44 -9.09
C CYS A 11 -60.69 21.09 -9.12
N LEU A 12 -59.87 20.88 -10.14
CA LEU A 12 -58.87 19.82 -10.16
C LEU A 12 -57.70 20.21 -9.25
N VAL A 13 -57.64 19.64 -8.05
CA VAL A 13 -56.48 19.67 -7.18
C VAL A 13 -55.49 18.64 -7.72
N GLY A 14 -54.44 19.13 -8.36
CA GLY A 14 -53.29 18.28 -8.78
C GLY A 14 -52.49 17.81 -7.57
N CYS A 15 -52.66 16.54 -7.20
CA CYS A 15 -51.72 15.86 -6.28
C CYS A 15 -50.41 15.62 -7.03
N SER A 16 -49.41 16.46 -6.80
CA SER A 16 -48.04 16.16 -7.13
C SER A 16 -47.51 15.08 -6.14
N LYS A 17 -47.20 13.92 -6.69
CA LYS A 17 -46.51 12.85 -5.93
C LYS A 17 -45.13 13.35 -5.51
N PRO A 18 -44.67 13.12 -4.26
CA PRO A 18 -43.32 13.47 -3.87
C PRO A 18 -42.31 12.59 -4.62
N ASP A 19 -41.31 13.27 -5.17
CA ASP A 19 -40.21 12.69 -5.94
C ASP A 19 -39.40 11.71 -5.08
N ALA A 20 -39.52 10.42 -5.35
CA ALA A 20 -38.83 9.33 -4.62
C ALA A 20 -37.35 9.21 -5.02
N GLN A 21 -36.80 10.19 -5.74
CA GLN A 21 -35.39 10.12 -6.23
C GLN A 21 -34.34 10.71 -5.30
N LYS A 22 -34.70 11.56 -4.34
CA LYS A 22 -33.73 12.20 -3.43
C LYS A 22 -32.90 11.29 -2.55
N PRO A 23 -33.36 10.13 -1.99
CA PRO A 23 -32.50 9.30 -1.14
C PRO A 23 -31.39 8.58 -1.90
N LYS A 24 -31.63 8.17 -3.15
CA LYS A 24 -30.61 7.45 -3.96
C LYS A 24 -29.48 8.35 -4.44
N GLU A 25 -29.78 9.56 -4.89
CA GLU A 25 -28.76 10.53 -5.30
C GLU A 25 -27.89 10.98 -4.12
N THR A 26 -28.48 11.19 -2.95
CA THR A 26 -27.74 11.59 -1.75
C THR A 26 -26.82 10.47 -1.26
N ILE A 27 -27.23 9.21 -1.32
CA ILE A 27 -26.41 8.05 -0.98
C ILE A 27 -25.28 7.86 -2.01
N GLN A 28 -25.60 8.00 -3.29
CA GLN A 28 -24.61 7.87 -4.38
C GLN A 28 -23.56 8.98 -4.32
N ALA A 29 -23.96 10.22 -4.05
CA ALA A 29 -23.06 11.34 -3.86
C ALA A 29 -22.16 11.17 -2.60
N ALA A 30 -22.74 10.73 -1.48
CA ALA A 30 -21.99 10.46 -0.26
C ALA A 30 -21.01 9.31 -0.43
N VAL A 31 -21.35 8.24 -1.15
CA VAL A 31 -20.46 7.11 -1.46
C VAL A 31 -19.36 7.56 -2.42
N SER A 32 -19.65 8.39 -3.44
CA SER A 32 -18.62 8.91 -4.35
C SER A 32 -17.66 9.89 -3.67
N GLU A 33 -18.14 10.73 -2.76
CA GLU A 33 -17.33 11.67 -1.99
C GLU A 33 -16.41 10.95 -1.00
N GLN A 34 -16.85 9.81 -0.47
CA GLN A 34 -16.09 9.01 0.49
C GLN A 34 -15.05 8.10 -0.17
N THR A 35 -15.34 7.53 -1.35
CA THR A 35 -14.35 6.85 -2.17
C THR A 35 -13.26 7.80 -2.65
N ASP A 36 -13.58 9.07 -2.89
CA ASP A 36 -12.61 10.10 -3.25
C ASP A 36 -11.64 10.45 -2.09
N GLN A 37 -12.10 10.39 -0.83
CA GLN A 37 -11.23 10.64 0.34
C GLN A 37 -10.13 9.58 0.51
N CYS A 38 -10.38 8.33 0.12
CA CYS A 38 -9.43 7.24 0.19
C CYS A 38 -8.59 7.08 -1.09
N ALA A 39 -8.94 7.81 -2.16
CA ALA A 39 -8.32 7.65 -3.47
C ALA A 39 -6.83 8.07 -3.49
N PRO A 40 -5.94 7.27 -4.10
CA PRO A 40 -4.51 7.50 -4.06
C PRO A 40 -3.99 8.45 -5.15
N ALA A 41 -4.84 9.11 -5.95
CA ALA A 41 -4.43 9.86 -7.14
C ALA A 41 -3.36 10.92 -6.88
N ALA A 42 -3.45 11.66 -5.77
CA ALA A 42 -2.43 12.67 -5.43
C ALA A 42 -1.11 12.02 -5.03
N PHE A 43 -1.14 10.87 -4.37
CA PHE A 43 0.06 10.09 -4.05
C PHE A 43 0.67 9.45 -5.31
N ASP A 44 -0.15 8.94 -6.23
CA ASP A 44 0.31 8.45 -7.54
C ASP A 44 1.08 9.53 -8.32
N ASN A 45 0.55 10.75 -8.36
CA ASN A 45 1.22 11.88 -9.00
C ASN A 45 2.57 12.22 -8.33
N LEU A 46 2.64 12.15 -7.00
CA LEU A 46 3.89 12.35 -6.25
C LEU A 46 4.91 11.28 -6.58
N LEU A 47 4.51 10.00 -6.55
CA LEU A 47 5.41 8.89 -6.86
C LEU A 47 5.98 9.01 -8.27
N ARG A 48 5.14 9.26 -9.29
CA ARG A 48 5.58 9.47 -10.69
C ARG A 48 6.59 10.60 -10.83
N LYS A 49 6.48 11.63 -10.02
CA LYS A 49 7.32 12.81 -10.11
C LYS A 49 8.65 12.68 -9.35
N TYR A 50 8.63 11.97 -8.23
CA TYR A 50 9.75 11.95 -7.28
C TYR A 50 10.37 10.58 -7.04
N VAL A 51 9.85 9.51 -7.63
CA VAL A 51 10.52 8.20 -7.62
C VAL A 51 11.34 8.05 -8.90
N VAL A 52 12.64 7.85 -8.71
CA VAL A 52 13.61 7.66 -9.79
C VAL A 52 14.34 6.34 -9.55
N ASN A 53 14.20 5.39 -10.46
CA ASN A 53 14.81 4.06 -10.35
C ASN A 53 14.54 3.38 -9.00
N GLY A 54 13.28 3.49 -8.51
CA GLY A 54 12.85 2.88 -7.25
C GLY A 54 13.37 3.55 -5.98
N ARG A 55 13.91 4.78 -6.09
CA ARG A 55 14.38 5.61 -4.96
C ARG A 55 13.66 6.94 -4.94
N VAL A 56 13.51 7.55 -3.77
CA VAL A 56 12.79 8.81 -3.61
C VAL A 56 13.76 9.99 -3.71
N ASP A 57 13.46 10.95 -4.58
CA ASP A 57 14.18 12.23 -4.66
C ASP A 57 13.68 13.18 -3.55
N TYR A 58 14.10 12.88 -2.31
CA TYR A 58 13.71 13.64 -1.13
C TYR A 58 14.16 15.10 -1.21
N ALA A 59 15.33 15.38 -1.76
CA ALA A 59 15.87 16.74 -1.88
C ALA A 59 14.98 17.60 -2.77
N ARG A 60 14.63 17.09 -3.97
CA ARG A 60 13.77 17.80 -4.91
C ARG A 60 12.35 17.93 -4.37
N LEU A 61 11.80 16.88 -3.73
CA LEU A 61 10.47 16.93 -3.12
C LEU A 61 10.44 17.95 -1.97
N LYS A 62 11.45 17.97 -1.10
CA LYS A 62 11.56 18.93 0.01
C LYS A 62 11.61 20.38 -0.45
N ALA A 63 12.22 20.65 -1.61
CA ALA A 63 12.28 21.98 -2.21
C ALA A 63 10.96 22.41 -2.89
N ALA A 64 10.08 21.47 -3.23
CA ALA A 64 8.87 21.71 -4.01
C ALA A 64 7.66 22.06 -3.13
N LYS A 65 7.58 23.31 -2.67
CA LYS A 65 6.55 23.77 -1.70
C LYS A 65 5.12 23.43 -2.12
N THR A 66 4.76 23.62 -3.38
CA THR A 66 3.41 23.32 -3.89
C THR A 66 3.09 21.83 -3.80
N ASP A 67 4.05 20.95 -4.13
CA ASP A 67 3.85 19.51 -4.07
C ASP A 67 3.80 18.98 -2.62
N LEU A 68 4.57 19.62 -1.71
CA LEU A 68 4.46 19.33 -0.28
C LEU A 68 3.07 19.66 0.27
N VAL A 69 2.49 20.81 -0.11
CA VAL A 69 1.11 21.17 0.29
C VAL A 69 0.11 20.15 -0.26
N ALA A 70 0.26 19.73 -1.52
CA ALA A 70 -0.61 18.70 -2.12
C ALA A 70 -0.44 17.34 -1.43
N PHE A 71 0.79 17.00 -1.03
CA PHE A 71 1.08 15.78 -0.31
C PHE A 71 0.50 15.79 1.11
N ASP A 72 0.68 16.88 1.85
CA ASP A 72 0.08 17.04 3.18
C ASP A 72 -1.47 16.97 3.11
N ALA A 73 -2.08 17.60 2.09
CA ALA A 73 -3.51 17.48 1.85
C ALA A 73 -3.96 16.04 1.53
N TYR A 74 -3.14 15.24 0.85
CA TYR A 74 -3.40 13.82 0.67
C TYR A 74 -3.35 13.05 2.00
N LEU A 75 -2.32 13.26 2.82
CA LEU A 75 -2.21 12.63 4.13
C LEU A 75 -3.37 12.99 5.06
N ASP A 76 -3.82 14.24 5.01
CA ASP A 76 -5.04 14.67 5.70
C ASP A 76 -6.30 13.93 5.24
N ARG A 77 -6.43 13.64 3.93
CA ARG A 77 -7.54 12.81 3.41
C ARG A 77 -7.43 11.37 3.91
N VAL A 78 -6.23 10.77 3.86
CA VAL A 78 -5.97 9.44 4.45
C VAL A 78 -6.38 9.42 5.92
N GLY A 79 -6.09 10.51 6.67
CA GLY A 79 -6.50 10.68 8.07
C GLY A 79 -8.01 10.76 8.28
N ARG A 80 -8.81 11.02 7.25
CA ARG A 80 -10.28 11.12 7.29
C ARG A 80 -10.98 9.99 6.53
N CYS A 81 -10.22 9.11 5.87
CA CYS A 81 -10.78 7.98 5.13
C CYS A 81 -11.54 7.04 6.08
N ASP A 82 -12.78 6.71 5.76
CA ASP A 82 -13.52 5.67 6.48
C ASP A 82 -13.10 4.29 5.96
N VAL A 83 -12.01 3.77 6.53
CA VAL A 83 -11.41 2.50 6.12
C VAL A 83 -12.39 1.33 6.26
N SER A 84 -13.40 1.42 7.13
CA SER A 84 -14.41 0.37 7.29
C SER A 84 -15.30 0.15 6.06
N LYS A 85 -15.29 1.10 5.12
CA LYS A 85 -16.09 1.04 3.89
C LYS A 85 -15.32 0.52 2.68
N ILE A 86 -14.01 0.34 2.79
CA ILE A 86 -13.19 -0.27 1.73
C ILE A 86 -12.86 -1.71 2.13
N ASN A 87 -12.74 -2.60 1.14
CA ASN A 87 -12.49 -4.03 1.39
C ASN A 87 -11.66 -4.67 0.28
N GLY A 88 -11.28 -5.93 0.48
CA GLY A 88 -10.56 -6.72 -0.52
C GLY A 88 -9.29 -6.04 -1.03
N LEU A 89 -9.11 -5.99 -2.34
CA LEU A 89 -7.92 -5.41 -2.97
C LEU A 89 -7.82 -3.89 -2.80
N GLU A 90 -8.94 -3.18 -2.66
CA GLU A 90 -8.94 -1.75 -2.38
C GLU A 90 -8.38 -1.46 -0.99
N HIS A 91 -8.80 -2.24 0.01
CA HIS A 91 -8.28 -2.17 1.38
C HIS A 91 -6.77 -2.49 1.42
N TYR A 92 -6.34 -3.53 0.70
CA TYR A 92 -4.92 -3.86 0.58
C TYR A 92 -4.11 -2.69 0.00
N ALA A 93 -4.55 -2.18 -1.15
CA ALA A 93 -3.90 -1.06 -1.84
C ALA A 93 -3.84 0.21 -0.97
N PHE A 94 -4.92 0.50 -0.25
CA PHE A 94 -4.97 1.64 0.68
C PHE A 94 -3.88 1.55 1.74
N TRP A 95 -3.73 0.40 2.42
CA TRP A 95 -2.76 0.27 3.50
C TRP A 95 -1.32 0.30 3.01
N VAL A 96 -1.01 -0.31 1.85
CA VAL A 96 0.32 -0.18 1.24
C VAL A 96 0.63 1.28 0.90
N ASN A 97 -0.32 2.01 0.32
CA ASN A 97 -0.15 3.43 0.00
C ASN A 97 0.01 4.29 1.26
N ALA A 98 -0.82 4.06 2.28
CA ALA A 98 -0.74 4.80 3.54
C ALA A 98 0.62 4.60 4.21
N TYR A 99 1.07 3.34 4.34
CA TYR A 99 2.39 3.03 4.89
C TYR A 99 3.51 3.77 4.15
N ASN A 100 3.57 3.63 2.82
CA ASN A 100 4.62 4.23 2.03
C ASN A 100 4.56 5.77 2.04
N ALA A 101 3.37 6.35 2.05
CA ALA A 101 3.20 7.80 2.12
C ALA A 101 3.67 8.36 3.47
N PHE A 102 3.28 7.75 4.59
CA PHE A 102 3.73 8.20 5.90
C PHE A 102 5.22 7.92 6.14
N ASN A 103 5.76 6.88 5.52
CA ASN A 103 7.19 6.63 5.51
C ASN A 103 7.95 7.77 4.81
N ILE A 104 7.54 8.16 3.60
CA ILE A 104 8.10 9.31 2.88
C ILE A 104 7.94 10.60 3.71
N LYS A 105 6.78 10.83 4.31
CA LYS A 105 6.53 12.01 5.17
C LYS A 105 7.47 12.05 6.35
N GLY A 106 7.69 10.92 7.00
CA GLY A 106 8.57 10.83 8.15
C GLY A 106 10.02 11.19 7.83
N VAL A 107 10.52 10.75 6.67
CA VAL A 107 11.84 11.16 6.16
C VAL A 107 11.88 12.65 5.85
N LEU A 108 10.86 13.19 5.15
CA LEU A 108 10.79 14.62 4.82
C LEU A 108 10.76 15.52 6.06
N ASP A 109 10.09 15.07 7.14
CA ASP A 109 10.04 15.83 8.40
C ASP A 109 11.42 15.94 9.06
N ALA A 110 12.24 14.89 8.92
CA ALA A 110 13.58 14.81 9.50
C ALA A 110 14.71 15.16 8.50
N TRP A 111 14.36 15.47 7.26
CA TRP A 111 15.35 15.74 6.20
C TRP A 111 16.29 16.92 6.53
N PRO A 112 17.63 16.82 6.27
CA PRO A 112 18.33 15.68 5.67
C PRO A 112 18.77 14.62 6.69
N ILE A 113 18.64 13.33 6.32
CA ILE A 113 19.12 12.19 7.09
C ILE A 113 19.82 11.17 6.18
N GLN A 114 20.66 10.29 6.74
CA GLN A 114 21.37 9.23 6.01
C GLN A 114 20.68 7.86 6.13
N ASN A 115 19.88 7.67 7.17
CA ASN A 115 19.10 6.46 7.43
C ASN A 115 17.99 6.76 8.44
N ILE A 116 16.97 5.90 8.48
CA ILE A 116 15.81 6.07 9.38
C ILE A 116 16.13 5.83 10.85
N LYS A 117 17.24 5.18 11.18
CA LYS A 117 17.70 4.99 12.56
C LYS A 117 18.05 6.32 13.25
N ALA A 118 18.24 7.39 12.48
CA ALA A 118 18.39 8.74 13.02
C ALA A 118 17.10 9.31 13.61
N ILE A 119 15.93 8.67 13.37
CA ILE A 119 14.62 9.10 13.87
C ILE A 119 14.20 8.12 14.97
N ASP A 120 14.21 8.56 16.23
CA ASP A 120 13.79 7.70 17.35
C ASP A 120 12.35 7.22 17.17
N GLY A 121 12.16 5.90 17.25
CA GLY A 121 10.84 5.28 17.15
C GLY A 121 10.16 5.49 15.79
N PHE A 122 10.91 5.61 14.69
CA PHE A 122 10.38 5.87 13.36
C PHE A 122 9.28 4.89 12.96
N LEU A 123 9.48 3.61 13.20
CA LEU A 123 8.55 2.54 12.83
C LEU A 123 7.51 2.23 13.92
N ASP A 124 7.89 2.35 15.20
CA ASP A 124 7.16 1.76 16.32
C ASP A 124 6.60 2.76 17.36
N LYS A 125 7.02 4.05 17.33
CA LYS A 125 6.57 5.06 18.29
C LYS A 125 5.86 6.24 17.61
N LYS A 126 6.39 6.71 16.47
CA LYS A 126 5.81 7.84 15.74
C LYS A 126 4.43 7.44 15.21
N GLN A 127 3.40 8.16 15.63
CA GLN A 127 2.02 7.90 15.25
C GLN A 127 1.55 8.84 14.14
N TRP A 128 0.70 8.29 13.27
CA TRP A 128 0.09 8.96 12.14
C TRP A 128 -1.42 8.77 12.19
N LYS A 129 -2.16 9.79 11.80
CA LYS A 129 -3.61 9.68 11.71
C LYS A 129 -4.00 8.96 10.41
N VAL A 130 -4.63 7.78 10.53
CA VAL A 130 -5.19 7.01 9.41
C VAL A 130 -6.63 6.66 9.75
N GLY A 131 -7.57 7.12 8.95
CA GLY A 131 -8.98 7.01 9.31
C GLY A 131 -9.25 7.71 10.64
N ASN A 132 -9.87 7.01 11.57
CA ASN A 132 -10.15 7.52 12.91
C ASN A 132 -9.14 7.04 13.98
N ALA A 133 -8.02 6.42 13.57
CA ALA A 133 -7.01 5.87 14.46
C ALA A 133 -5.69 6.63 14.40
N LEU A 134 -4.91 6.57 15.49
CA LEU A 134 -3.50 6.93 15.52
C LEU A 134 -2.69 5.63 15.47
N LEU A 135 -1.92 5.45 14.41
CA LEU A 135 -1.20 4.22 14.12
C LEU A 135 0.28 4.51 13.86
N THR A 136 1.15 3.64 14.35
CA THR A 136 2.55 3.61 13.93
C THR A 136 2.67 2.92 12.56
N LEU A 137 3.83 3.00 11.92
CA LEU A 137 4.08 2.24 10.68
C LEU A 137 3.96 0.73 10.95
N ASN A 138 4.49 0.26 12.08
CA ASN A 138 4.33 -1.14 12.50
C ASN A 138 2.87 -1.52 12.72
N ASP A 139 2.03 -0.64 13.28
CA ASP A 139 0.60 -0.92 13.42
C ASP A 139 -0.08 -1.07 12.05
N MET A 140 0.24 -0.20 11.09
CA MET A 140 -0.30 -0.29 9.73
C MET A 140 0.06 -1.62 9.06
N GLU A 141 1.30 -2.08 9.24
CA GLU A 141 1.78 -3.34 8.65
C GLU A 141 1.22 -4.55 9.39
N TYR A 142 1.39 -4.62 10.73
CA TYR A 142 1.13 -5.85 11.49
C TYR A 142 -0.28 -5.98 12.04
N LYS A 143 -1.09 -4.92 12.01
CA LYS A 143 -2.50 -5.00 12.45
C LYS A 143 -3.46 -4.86 11.29
N GLU A 144 -3.16 -3.97 10.35
CA GLU A 144 -4.13 -3.56 9.34
C GLU A 144 -3.86 -4.20 7.96
N LEU A 145 -2.60 -4.40 7.56
CA LEU A 145 -2.27 -4.91 6.23
C LEU A 145 -2.13 -6.44 6.22
N ILE A 146 -1.22 -7.02 7.02
CA ILE A 146 -0.88 -8.44 6.91
C ILE A 146 -1.98 -9.37 7.43
N PRO A 147 -2.55 -9.20 8.64
CA PRO A 147 -3.46 -10.19 9.20
C PRO A 147 -4.75 -10.39 8.40
N PRO A 148 -5.42 -9.33 7.86
CA PRO A 148 -6.64 -9.52 7.09
C PRO A 148 -6.40 -10.21 5.75
N HIS A 149 -5.24 -9.97 5.13
CA HIS A 149 -4.94 -10.44 3.77
C HIS A 149 -4.14 -11.74 3.74
N LYS A 150 -3.34 -12.01 4.76
CA LYS A 150 -2.44 -13.19 4.85
C LYS A 150 -1.63 -13.38 3.57
N ASP A 151 -1.10 -12.29 3.06
CA ASP A 151 -0.34 -12.18 1.82
C ASP A 151 1.04 -11.62 2.12
N ALA A 152 2.05 -12.49 2.18
CA ALA A 152 3.42 -12.11 2.53
C ALA A 152 4.10 -11.25 1.44
N ARG A 153 3.49 -11.10 0.24
CA ARG A 153 3.99 -10.15 -0.77
C ARG A 153 3.91 -8.70 -0.28
N ALA A 154 3.15 -8.42 0.78
CA ALA A 154 3.15 -7.12 1.44
C ALA A 154 4.56 -6.65 1.77
N HIS A 155 5.44 -7.56 2.23
CA HIS A 155 6.84 -7.27 2.56
C HIS A 155 7.70 -6.86 1.35
N PHE A 156 7.24 -7.07 0.12
CA PHE A 156 7.87 -6.53 -1.09
C PHE A 156 7.27 -5.19 -1.53
N ALA A 157 6.18 -4.74 -0.92
CA ALA A 157 5.43 -3.54 -1.32
C ALA A 157 5.58 -2.38 -0.33
N VAL A 158 5.67 -2.68 0.98
CA VAL A 158 5.98 -1.67 2.00
C VAL A 158 7.48 -1.42 2.05
N VAL A 159 7.87 -0.14 2.08
CA VAL A 159 9.27 0.28 1.97
C VAL A 159 9.66 1.10 3.20
N CYS A 160 10.64 0.62 3.95
CA CYS A 160 11.10 1.28 5.18
C CYS A 160 12.04 2.49 4.93
N ALA A 161 11.96 3.13 3.77
CA ALA A 161 12.85 4.20 3.32
C ALA A 161 14.33 3.82 3.30
N ASP A 162 14.65 2.56 3.14
CA ASP A 162 16.02 2.03 3.11
C ASP A 162 16.33 1.25 1.82
N LEU A 163 17.61 0.93 1.63
CA LEU A 163 18.09 0.19 0.47
C LEU A 163 17.95 -1.33 0.62
N GLY A 164 17.69 -1.83 1.82
CA GLY A 164 17.38 -3.24 2.07
C GLY A 164 15.97 -3.63 1.59
N SER A 165 15.05 -2.67 1.56
CA SER A 165 13.71 -2.86 1.00
C SER A 165 13.76 -3.04 -0.52
N VAL A 166 12.73 -3.67 -1.08
CA VAL A 166 12.50 -3.66 -2.55
C VAL A 166 12.33 -2.20 -3.02
N PRO A 167 12.82 -1.83 -4.21
CA PRO A 167 12.64 -0.49 -4.73
C PRO A 167 11.18 -0.04 -4.67
N ILE A 168 10.92 1.18 -4.18
CA ILE A 168 9.55 1.71 -4.10
C ILE A 168 8.90 1.78 -5.48
N ALA A 169 7.61 1.48 -5.57
CA ALA A 169 6.87 1.63 -6.82
C ALA A 169 6.76 3.11 -7.21
N ASP A 170 6.88 3.42 -8.51
CA ASP A 170 6.68 4.75 -9.08
C ASP A 170 5.20 5.09 -9.33
N ARG A 171 4.30 4.23 -8.88
CA ARG A 171 2.85 4.32 -8.97
C ARG A 171 2.21 3.93 -7.66
N ALA A 172 1.08 4.55 -7.36
CA ALA A 172 0.27 4.10 -6.25
C ALA A 172 -0.42 2.76 -6.56
N TYR A 173 -0.63 1.99 -5.51
CA TYR A 173 -1.42 0.76 -5.59
C TYR A 173 -2.91 1.10 -5.68
N THR A 174 -3.63 0.32 -6.47
CA THR A 174 -5.09 0.38 -6.63
C THR A 174 -5.65 -1.03 -6.64
N ALA A 175 -6.95 -1.21 -6.47
CA ALA A 175 -7.58 -2.53 -6.58
C ALA A 175 -7.30 -3.21 -7.94
N GLN A 176 -7.09 -2.41 -9.01
CA GLN A 176 -6.86 -2.92 -10.36
C GLN A 176 -5.42 -3.36 -10.61
N ASN A 177 -4.42 -2.78 -9.90
CA ASN A 177 -3.01 -3.05 -10.19
C ASN A 177 -2.29 -3.81 -9.06
N VAL A 178 -2.85 -3.87 -7.85
CA VAL A 178 -2.14 -4.38 -6.66
C VAL A 178 -1.59 -5.78 -6.86
N GLU A 179 -2.38 -6.73 -7.37
CA GLU A 179 -1.92 -8.11 -7.59
C GLU A 179 -0.72 -8.18 -8.54
N ALA A 180 -0.83 -7.52 -9.69
CA ALA A 180 0.25 -7.51 -10.70
C ALA A 180 1.50 -6.80 -10.18
N THR A 181 1.32 -5.72 -9.40
CA THR A 181 2.44 -4.96 -8.83
C THR A 181 3.14 -5.75 -7.73
N LEU A 182 2.40 -6.47 -6.88
CA LEU A 182 2.98 -7.36 -5.86
C LEU A 182 3.85 -8.47 -6.49
N ASP A 183 3.34 -9.12 -7.54
CA ASP A 183 4.11 -10.14 -8.26
C ASP A 183 5.34 -9.54 -8.96
N GLN A 184 5.21 -8.33 -9.51
CA GLN A 184 6.36 -7.61 -10.07
C GLN A 184 7.41 -7.34 -8.99
N LYS A 185 7.03 -6.87 -7.81
CA LYS A 185 7.94 -6.59 -6.71
C LYS A 185 8.65 -7.84 -6.20
N ALA A 186 7.96 -8.97 -6.11
CA ALA A 186 8.58 -10.24 -5.80
C ALA A 186 9.63 -10.66 -6.85
N ARG A 187 9.35 -10.42 -8.15
CA ARG A 187 10.32 -10.66 -9.23
C ARG A 187 11.50 -9.69 -9.21
N GLU A 188 11.28 -8.44 -8.82
CA GLU A 188 12.37 -7.46 -8.61
C GLU A 188 13.27 -7.91 -7.47
N PHE A 189 12.68 -8.39 -6.36
CA PHE A 189 13.41 -8.91 -5.21
C PHE A 189 14.38 -10.04 -5.60
N VAL A 190 13.92 -11.07 -6.33
CA VAL A 190 14.78 -12.22 -6.68
C VAL A 190 15.82 -11.90 -7.75
N LYS A 191 15.66 -10.80 -8.50
CA LYS A 191 16.64 -10.36 -9.49
C LYS A 191 17.79 -9.54 -8.91
N ASP A 192 17.63 -9.02 -7.71
CA ASP A 192 18.65 -8.21 -7.07
C ASP A 192 19.57 -9.11 -6.21
N PRO A 193 20.85 -9.26 -6.58
CA PRO A 193 21.78 -10.10 -5.83
C PRO A 193 22.05 -9.61 -4.39
N ARG A 194 21.66 -8.38 -4.06
CA ARG A 194 21.67 -7.88 -2.66
C ARG A 194 20.57 -8.53 -1.83
N ASN A 195 19.51 -9.04 -2.45
CA ASN A 195 18.35 -9.64 -1.79
C ASN A 195 18.32 -11.16 -1.90
N PHE A 196 18.77 -11.70 -3.03
CA PHE A 196 18.65 -13.12 -3.30
C PHE A 196 19.74 -13.63 -4.27
N SER A 197 20.34 -14.76 -3.97
CA SER A 197 21.20 -15.50 -4.90
C SER A 197 21.28 -16.98 -4.51
N VAL A 198 21.59 -17.84 -5.49
CA VAL A 198 21.77 -19.28 -5.28
C VAL A 198 23.14 -19.73 -5.77
N ASP A 199 23.74 -20.67 -5.05
CA ASP A 199 24.92 -21.44 -5.44
C ASP A 199 24.50 -22.92 -5.46
N ILE A 200 24.02 -23.39 -6.62
CA ILE A 200 23.49 -24.75 -6.78
C ILE A 200 24.58 -25.81 -6.50
N PRO A 201 25.81 -25.72 -7.09
CA PRO A 201 26.87 -26.67 -6.77
C PRO A 201 27.27 -26.69 -5.30
N GLY A 202 27.33 -25.51 -4.67
CA GLY A 202 27.66 -25.35 -3.24
C GLY A 202 26.49 -25.59 -2.30
N LYS A 203 25.28 -25.90 -2.82
CA LYS A 203 24.03 -26.10 -2.04
C LYS A 203 23.75 -24.95 -1.06
N ARG A 204 23.80 -23.71 -1.54
CA ARG A 204 23.54 -22.52 -0.73
C ARG A 204 22.50 -21.61 -1.36
N VAL A 205 21.64 -21.07 -0.50
CA VAL A 205 20.73 -19.97 -0.83
C VAL A 205 21.07 -18.80 0.06
N ARG A 206 21.43 -17.68 -0.53
CA ARG A 206 21.61 -16.41 0.18
C ARG A 206 20.37 -15.57 -0.05
N VAL A 207 19.74 -15.13 1.03
CA VAL A 207 18.50 -14.38 0.99
C VAL A 207 18.50 -13.28 2.06
N SER A 208 17.84 -12.17 1.77
CA SER A 208 17.68 -11.05 2.69
C SER A 208 17.17 -11.51 4.07
N MET A 209 17.61 -10.82 5.13
CA MET A 209 17.08 -10.93 6.49
C MET A 209 15.54 -10.89 6.56
N LEU A 210 14.88 -10.37 5.54
CA LEU A 210 13.43 -10.41 5.39
C LEU A 210 12.84 -11.82 5.60
N PHE A 211 13.57 -12.85 5.18
CA PHE A 211 13.16 -14.25 5.29
C PHE A 211 13.66 -14.96 6.57
N SER A 212 14.28 -14.23 7.50
CA SER A 212 14.84 -14.84 8.70
C SER A 212 13.77 -15.11 9.77
N PRO A 213 14.02 -16.08 10.68
CA PRO A 213 13.17 -16.35 11.84
C PRO A 213 12.97 -15.15 12.76
N GLU A 214 13.98 -14.27 12.84
CA GLU A 214 13.95 -13.05 13.65
C GLU A 214 13.02 -11.98 13.04
N TRP A 215 12.70 -12.08 11.73
CA TRP A 215 11.86 -11.10 11.03
C TRP A 215 10.54 -11.72 10.58
N TYR A 216 10.40 -12.06 9.30
CA TYR A 216 9.11 -12.35 8.67
C TYR A 216 8.94 -13.78 8.18
N GLU A 217 9.84 -14.71 8.50
CA GLU A 217 9.73 -16.13 8.12
C GLU A 217 8.31 -16.67 8.36
N LYS A 218 7.75 -16.36 9.54
CA LYS A 218 6.40 -16.81 9.95
C LYS A 218 5.31 -16.31 9.02
N ASP A 219 5.45 -15.10 8.45
CA ASP A 219 4.42 -14.51 7.59
C ASP A 219 4.45 -15.19 6.21
N PHE A 220 5.64 -15.51 5.66
CA PHE A 220 5.79 -16.29 4.45
C PHE A 220 5.23 -17.71 4.62
N LEU A 221 5.49 -18.35 5.76
CA LEU A 221 4.97 -19.68 6.07
C LEU A 221 3.44 -19.70 6.31
N ALA A 222 2.87 -18.59 6.78
CA ALA A 222 1.44 -18.45 7.06
C ALA A 222 0.61 -17.99 5.84
N ASP A 223 1.25 -17.58 4.74
CA ASP A 223 0.56 -17.15 3.53
C ASP A 223 -0.29 -18.30 2.96
N THR A 224 -1.57 -18.03 2.76
CA THR A 224 -2.54 -19.05 2.34
C THR A 224 -2.27 -19.65 0.95
N ARG A 225 -1.52 -18.93 0.11
CA ARG A 225 -1.12 -19.36 -1.24
C ARG A 225 0.13 -20.22 -1.22
N PHE A 226 0.90 -20.16 -0.13
CA PHE A 226 2.14 -20.90 0.02
C PHE A 226 1.90 -22.32 0.57
N LYS A 227 2.63 -23.30 0.05
CA LYS A 227 2.52 -24.73 0.44
C LYS A 227 3.88 -25.37 0.75
N GLY A 228 4.95 -24.57 0.75
CA GLY A 228 6.30 -25.03 1.05
C GLY A 228 6.55 -25.26 2.55
N LYS A 229 7.77 -25.68 2.88
CA LYS A 229 8.22 -25.96 4.25
C LYS A 229 9.20 -24.94 4.76
N LYS A 230 9.99 -24.33 3.87
CA LYS A 230 10.97 -23.28 4.18
C LYS A 230 10.50 -21.97 3.57
N ALA A 231 10.60 -20.87 4.28
CA ALA A 231 10.12 -19.56 3.78
C ALA A 231 10.73 -19.19 2.42
N VAL A 232 11.99 -19.51 2.16
CA VAL A 232 12.65 -19.23 0.87
C VAL A 232 12.00 -19.94 -0.32
N GLU A 233 11.25 -21.04 -0.11
CA GLU A 233 10.49 -21.73 -1.17
C GLU A 233 9.31 -20.86 -1.66
N TYR A 234 8.94 -19.83 -0.91
CA TYR A 234 7.98 -18.81 -1.34
C TYR A 234 8.40 -18.12 -2.64
N LEU A 235 9.71 -18.09 -2.91
CA LEU A 235 10.27 -17.46 -4.10
C LEU A 235 10.20 -18.34 -5.37
N VAL A 236 9.81 -19.59 -5.26
CA VAL A 236 9.73 -20.56 -6.40
C VAL A 236 8.94 -20.01 -7.60
N PRO A 237 7.79 -19.32 -7.45
CA PRO A 237 7.04 -18.78 -8.59
C PRO A 237 7.73 -17.61 -9.32
N TYR A 238 8.79 -17.03 -8.72
CA TYR A 238 9.39 -15.78 -9.18
C TYR A 238 10.78 -15.95 -9.80
N VAL A 239 11.35 -17.16 -9.75
CA VAL A 239 12.69 -17.49 -10.26
C VAL A 239 12.62 -18.33 -11.54
N ASP A 240 13.77 -18.56 -12.19
CA ASP A 240 13.87 -19.49 -13.33
C ASP A 240 13.65 -20.95 -12.92
N GLN A 241 13.44 -21.82 -13.94
CA GLN A 241 13.09 -23.22 -13.70
C GLN A 241 14.16 -24.03 -12.95
N GLU A 242 15.45 -23.76 -13.18
CA GLU A 242 16.55 -24.45 -12.51
C GLU A 242 16.61 -24.07 -11.04
N THR A 243 16.57 -22.77 -10.75
CA THR A 243 16.48 -22.23 -9.40
C THR A 243 15.22 -22.71 -8.67
N ALA A 244 14.07 -22.74 -9.34
CA ALA A 244 12.81 -23.23 -8.77
C ALA A 244 12.91 -24.69 -8.34
N LYS A 245 13.50 -25.57 -9.16
CA LYS A 245 13.74 -26.99 -8.82
C LYS A 245 14.70 -27.13 -7.64
N PHE A 246 15.74 -26.31 -7.61
CA PHE A 246 16.71 -26.30 -6.52
C PHE A 246 16.05 -25.87 -5.20
N LEU A 247 15.28 -24.77 -5.18
CA LEU A 247 14.54 -24.34 -4.00
C LEU A 247 13.55 -25.39 -3.52
N ALA A 248 12.78 -26.00 -4.44
CA ALA A 248 11.80 -27.03 -4.12
C ALA A 248 12.42 -28.34 -3.59
N SER A 249 13.70 -28.59 -3.87
CA SER A 249 14.41 -29.78 -3.33
C SER A 249 14.62 -29.72 -1.82
N GLY A 250 14.71 -28.51 -1.25
CA GLY A 250 15.03 -28.28 0.15
C GLY A 250 16.45 -28.70 0.57
N ASP A 251 17.28 -29.20 -0.36
CA ASP A 251 18.64 -29.69 -0.10
C ASP A 251 19.68 -28.56 -0.23
N TYR A 252 19.59 -27.58 0.68
CA TYR A 252 20.49 -26.43 0.75
C TYR A 252 20.54 -25.82 2.15
N LYS A 253 21.62 -25.07 2.40
CA LYS A 253 21.73 -24.17 3.54
C LYS A 253 21.24 -22.78 3.17
N VAL A 254 20.53 -22.13 4.09
CA VAL A 254 20.13 -20.72 3.97
C VAL A 254 21.14 -19.85 4.69
N GLU A 255 21.61 -18.81 4.03
CA GLU A 255 22.47 -17.76 4.58
C GLU A 255 21.73 -16.44 4.45
N TYR A 256 21.61 -15.70 5.56
CA TYR A 256 20.91 -14.43 5.54
C TYR A 256 21.87 -13.30 5.16
N ILE A 257 21.40 -12.40 4.27
CA ILE A 257 22.10 -11.20 3.84
C ILE A 257 21.68 -10.07 4.78
N ASP A 258 22.67 -9.37 5.36
CA ASP A 258 22.43 -8.23 6.23
C ASP A 258 21.60 -7.16 5.57
N TRP A 259 20.73 -6.50 6.36
CA TRP A 259 19.86 -5.44 5.88
C TRP A 259 20.61 -4.13 5.71
N ASP A 260 20.47 -3.50 4.53
CA ASP A 260 21.06 -2.19 4.25
C ASP A 260 20.10 -1.07 4.69
N TRP A 261 20.39 -0.48 5.83
CA TRP A 261 19.63 0.62 6.42
C TRP A 261 19.91 2.00 5.80
N SER A 262 20.82 2.10 4.82
CA SER A 262 21.07 3.36 4.12
C SER A 262 19.79 3.87 3.48
N LEU A 263 19.60 5.20 3.55
CA LEU A 263 18.37 5.81 3.02
C LEU A 263 18.21 5.53 1.51
N ASN A 264 17.01 5.21 1.08
CA ASN A 264 16.64 4.99 -0.33
C ASN A 264 16.51 6.30 -1.12
N ALA A 265 17.36 7.28 -0.84
CA ALA A 265 17.37 8.55 -1.57
C ALA A 265 17.89 8.36 -2.99
N ALA A 266 17.23 9.03 -3.96
CA ALA A 266 17.81 9.25 -5.27
C ALA A 266 18.95 10.27 -5.13
N GLY A 267 20.12 9.91 -5.68
CA GLY A 267 21.33 10.75 -5.65
C GLY A 267 21.27 11.87 -6.66
#